data_32bee98ba96fb610248d2a357008b52d
#
_entry.id   32bee98ba96fb610248d2a357008b52d
#
_cell.length_a   1.000
_cell.length_b   1.000
_cell.length_c   1.000
_cell.angle_alpha   90.00
_cell.angle_beta   90.00
_cell.angle_gamma   90.00
#
_symmetry.space_group_name_H-M   'P 1'
#
loop_
_entity.id
_entity.type
_entity.pdbx_description
1 polymer ?
#
loop_
_entity_poly.entity_id
_entity_poly.type
_entity_poly.pdbx_seq_one_letter_code
_entity_poly.pdbx_strand_id
1 'polypeptide(L)'
;YVHPGDSLHVEIDFNDLLHPRITGTSGALNQYMALFTEGGYYRRLSSYNREAPFDEFEKELKTEYASLLERRADFLKEHSPGAEVEEYTADLLLIDYYTALFGNAISQAADGKDVSGYKALLPELDPVFSGKTVFSAYPKRKK
;
A
#
# COMPACT_ATOMS: atom_id res chain seq x y z
N TYR A 1 11.87 -4.35 5.34
CA TYR A 1 12.60 -4.21 4.07
C TYR A 1 14.04 -3.85 4.38
N VAL A 2 15.02 -4.63 3.93
CA VAL A 2 16.46 -4.43 4.26
C VAL A 2 17.27 -4.77 3.02
N HIS A 3 18.16 -3.87 2.60
CA HIS A 3 19.12 -4.12 1.53
C HIS A 3 20.45 -4.64 2.09
N PRO A 4 21.28 -5.31 1.28
CA PRO A 4 22.64 -5.64 1.67
C PRO A 4 23.44 -4.38 2.04
N GLY A 5 23.97 -4.34 3.27
CA GLY A 5 24.66 -3.17 3.82
C GLY A 5 23.81 -2.26 4.70
N ASP A 6 22.48 -2.46 4.74
CA ASP A 6 21.61 -1.73 5.65
C ASP A 6 21.80 -2.16 7.11
N SER A 7 21.56 -1.21 8.00
CA SER A 7 21.39 -1.48 9.43
C SER A 7 19.94 -1.22 9.82
N LEU A 8 19.38 -2.09 10.66
CA LEU A 8 18.07 -1.95 11.24
C LEU A 8 18.16 -2.17 12.75
N HIS A 9 17.69 -1.20 13.51
CA HIS A 9 17.58 -1.29 14.96
C HIS A 9 16.10 -1.21 15.34
N VAL A 10 15.63 -2.19 16.12
CA VAL A 10 14.23 -2.29 16.54
C VAL A 10 14.19 -2.25 18.06
N GLU A 11 13.54 -1.23 18.61
CA GLU A 11 13.22 -1.12 20.03
C GLU A 11 11.76 -1.53 20.24
N ILE A 12 11.54 -2.45 21.16
CA ILE A 12 10.19 -2.96 21.48
C ILE A 12 9.91 -2.63 22.94
N ASP A 13 8.85 -1.85 23.18
CA ASP A 13 8.28 -1.71 24.51
C ASP A 13 7.29 -2.87 24.74
N PHE A 14 7.54 -3.68 25.76
CA PHE A 14 6.67 -4.81 26.12
C PHE A 14 5.26 -4.37 26.58
N ASN A 15 5.08 -3.10 26.92
CA ASN A 15 3.76 -2.53 27.23
C ASN A 15 3.04 -2.00 25.97
N ASP A 16 3.76 -1.85 24.86
CA ASP A 16 3.22 -1.36 23.58
C ASP A 16 3.87 -2.10 22.39
N LEU A 17 3.51 -3.35 22.21
CA LEU A 17 4.06 -4.22 21.17
C LEU A 17 3.66 -3.81 19.76
N LEU A 18 2.62 -2.98 19.62
CA LEU A 18 2.09 -2.58 18.32
C LEU A 18 2.83 -1.39 17.70
N HIS A 19 3.61 -0.65 18.49
CA HIS A 19 4.32 0.54 18.03
C HIS A 19 5.84 0.43 18.25
N PRO A 20 6.52 -0.53 17.58
CA PRO A 20 7.97 -0.66 17.69
C PRO A 20 8.65 0.60 17.14
N ARG A 21 9.71 1.06 17.78
CA ARG A 21 10.57 2.10 17.25
C ARG A 21 11.61 1.48 16.33
N ILE A 22 11.62 1.88 15.06
CA ILE A 22 12.50 1.31 14.04
C ILE A 22 13.43 2.41 13.52
N THR A 23 14.75 2.20 13.62
CA THR A 23 15.78 3.13 13.20
C THR A 23 16.85 2.42 12.36
N GLY A 24 17.79 3.19 11.78
CA GLY A 24 18.85 2.67 10.89
C GLY A 24 18.64 3.14 9.44
N THR A 25 19.47 2.68 8.52
CA THR A 25 19.44 3.12 7.11
C THR A 25 18.12 2.83 6.40
N SER A 26 17.49 1.70 6.69
CA SER A 26 16.14 1.37 6.22
C SER A 26 15.04 1.67 7.27
N GLY A 27 15.37 2.40 8.32
CA GLY A 27 14.48 2.63 9.47
C GLY A 27 13.19 3.31 9.08
N ALA A 28 13.27 4.41 8.32
CA ALA A 28 12.10 5.21 7.94
C ALA A 28 11.07 4.41 7.13
N LEU A 29 11.50 3.62 6.14
CA LEU A 29 10.59 2.77 5.37
C LEU A 29 9.93 1.71 6.24
N ASN A 30 10.70 1.04 7.10
CA ASN A 30 10.15 0.01 7.97
C ASN A 30 9.23 0.61 9.04
N GLN A 31 9.51 1.82 9.54
CA GLN A 31 8.62 2.56 10.43
C GLN A 31 7.30 2.90 9.71
N TYR A 32 7.36 3.37 8.46
CA TYR A 32 6.16 3.60 7.65
C TYR A 32 5.34 2.32 7.50
N MET A 33 5.97 1.20 7.17
CA MET A 33 5.28 -0.08 7.04
C MET A 33 4.63 -0.53 8.36
N ALA A 34 5.25 -0.24 9.50
CA ALA A 34 4.68 -0.55 10.81
C ALA A 34 3.39 0.22 11.12
N LEU A 35 3.22 1.44 10.58
CA LEU A 35 1.98 2.21 10.75
C LEU A 35 0.73 1.54 10.16
N PHE A 36 0.92 0.64 9.19
CA PHE A 36 -0.16 -0.08 8.54
C PHE A 36 -0.32 -1.52 9.07
N THR A 37 0.44 -1.86 10.11
CA THR A 37 0.36 -3.18 10.75
C THR A 37 -0.57 -3.09 11.95
N GLU A 38 -1.75 -3.70 11.86
CA GLU A 38 -2.71 -3.80 12.94
C GLU A 38 -2.81 -5.26 13.39
N GLY A 39 -2.55 -5.52 14.66
CA GLY A 39 -2.59 -6.88 15.20
C GLY A 39 -1.57 -7.86 14.58
N GLY A 40 -0.43 -7.36 14.09
CA GLY A 40 0.62 -8.17 13.45
C GLY A 40 0.37 -8.47 11.96
N TYR A 41 -0.72 -7.95 11.38
CA TYR A 41 -1.04 -8.11 9.96
C TYR A 41 -1.03 -6.76 9.26
N TYR A 42 -0.39 -6.72 8.08
CA TYR A 42 -0.45 -5.57 7.20
C TYR A 42 -1.90 -5.38 6.72
N ARG A 43 -2.55 -4.28 7.13
CA ARG A 43 -3.91 -3.96 6.73
C ARG A 43 -3.89 -3.31 5.36
N ARG A 44 -4.10 -4.10 4.35
CA ARG A 44 -4.24 -3.63 2.98
C ARG A 44 -5.65 -3.13 2.71
N LEU A 45 -5.79 -2.16 1.81
CA LEU A 45 -7.10 -1.76 1.27
C LEU A 45 -7.89 -2.93 0.69
N SER A 46 -7.21 -3.99 0.27
CA SER A 46 -7.82 -5.24 -0.23
C SER A 46 -8.63 -6.04 0.81
N SER A 47 -8.61 -5.67 2.09
CA SER A 47 -9.39 -6.35 3.14
C SER A 47 -10.84 -5.86 3.25
N TYR A 48 -11.24 -4.88 2.44
CA TYR A 48 -12.61 -4.35 2.43
C TYR A 48 -13.64 -5.34 1.86
N ASN A 49 -14.91 -5.06 2.16
CA ASN A 49 -16.04 -5.88 1.73
C ASN A 49 -16.09 -6.02 0.21
N ARG A 50 -15.49 -7.10 -0.31
CA ARG A 50 -15.42 -7.40 -1.73
C ARG A 50 -16.78 -7.76 -2.34
N GLU A 51 -17.82 -7.96 -1.51
CA GLU A 51 -19.16 -8.33 -1.94
C GLU A 51 -20.05 -7.11 -2.17
N ALA A 52 -19.65 -5.92 -1.70
CA ALA A 52 -20.41 -4.68 -1.88
C ALA A 52 -20.56 -4.32 -3.38
N PRO A 53 -21.70 -3.73 -3.77
CA PRO A 53 -21.85 -3.18 -5.12
C PRO A 53 -20.76 -2.16 -5.45
N PHE A 54 -20.42 -2.04 -6.75
CA PHE A 54 -19.28 -1.23 -7.19
C PHE A 54 -19.31 0.21 -6.64
N ASP A 55 -20.42 0.92 -6.79
CA ASP A 55 -20.52 2.34 -6.41
C ASP A 55 -20.30 2.55 -4.90
N GLU A 56 -20.84 1.64 -4.08
CA GLU A 56 -20.66 1.68 -2.64
C GLU A 56 -19.23 1.36 -2.25
N PHE A 57 -18.68 0.28 -2.82
CA PHE A 57 -17.30 -0.13 -2.59
C PHE A 57 -16.31 0.95 -3.03
N GLU A 58 -16.48 1.54 -4.22
CA GLU A 58 -15.59 2.58 -4.75
C GLU A 58 -15.59 3.82 -3.84
N LYS A 59 -16.76 4.23 -3.35
CA LYS A 59 -16.88 5.36 -2.44
C LYS A 59 -16.13 5.13 -1.13
N GLU A 60 -16.32 3.96 -0.52
CA GLU A 60 -15.62 3.59 0.71
C GLU A 60 -14.12 3.51 0.48
N LEU A 61 -13.68 2.86 -0.60
CA LEU A 61 -12.29 2.71 -0.95
C LEU A 61 -11.60 4.06 -1.18
N LYS A 62 -12.26 5.00 -1.89
CA LYS A 62 -11.74 6.36 -2.09
C LYS A 62 -11.57 7.12 -0.78
N THR A 63 -12.51 6.96 0.14
CA THR A 63 -12.45 7.61 1.47
C THR A 63 -11.25 7.09 2.26
N GLU A 64 -11.07 5.79 2.29
CA GLU A 64 -9.93 5.18 3.00
C GLU A 64 -8.60 5.50 2.33
N TYR A 65 -8.54 5.46 1.01
CA TYR A 65 -7.34 5.83 0.27
C TYR A 65 -6.92 7.28 0.56
N ALA A 66 -7.87 8.21 0.62
CA ALA A 66 -7.60 9.59 1.00
C ALA A 66 -7.02 9.68 2.43
N SER A 67 -7.57 8.93 3.38
CA SER A 67 -7.04 8.87 4.76
C SER A 67 -5.61 8.31 4.81
N LEU A 68 -5.31 7.29 3.99
CA LEU A 68 -3.95 6.74 3.91
C LEU A 68 -2.96 7.71 3.27
N LEU A 69 -3.41 8.50 2.29
CA LEU A 69 -2.58 9.57 1.70
C LEU A 69 -2.25 10.67 2.73
N GLU A 70 -3.21 11.07 3.57
CA GLU A 70 -2.98 12.02 4.66
C GLU A 70 -1.96 11.47 5.66
N ARG A 71 -2.15 10.24 6.13
CA ARG A 71 -1.20 9.58 7.05
C ARG A 71 0.21 9.47 6.46
N ARG A 72 0.29 9.17 5.15
CA ARG A 72 1.56 9.17 4.44
C ARG A 72 2.20 10.56 4.43
N ALA A 73 1.41 11.60 4.14
CA ALA A 73 1.92 12.98 4.10
C ALA A 73 2.46 13.42 5.48
N ASP A 74 1.77 13.09 6.56
CA ASP A 74 2.21 13.36 7.92
C ASP A 74 3.52 12.64 8.25
N PHE A 75 3.62 11.35 7.89
CA PHE A 75 4.84 10.58 8.06
C PHE A 75 6.03 11.19 7.31
N LEU A 76 5.84 11.55 6.04
CA LEU A 76 6.90 12.15 5.22
C LEU A 76 7.38 13.49 5.79
N LYS A 77 6.43 14.30 6.30
CA LYS A 77 6.73 15.58 6.95
C LYS A 77 7.52 15.39 8.24
N GLU A 78 7.16 14.40 9.04
CA GLU A 78 7.80 14.12 10.33
C GLU A 78 9.21 13.54 10.17
N HIS A 79 9.37 12.60 9.25
CA HIS A 79 10.60 11.79 9.15
C HIS A 79 11.54 12.23 8.02
N SER A 80 11.06 13.01 7.03
CA SER A 80 11.85 13.46 5.87
C SER A 80 12.74 12.35 5.25
N PRO A 81 12.18 11.19 4.88
CA PRO A 81 12.94 9.96 4.65
C PRO A 81 13.71 9.90 3.33
N GLY A 82 13.59 10.93 2.48
CA GLY A 82 14.22 10.99 1.17
C GLY A 82 13.31 10.48 0.03
N ALA A 83 13.69 10.87 -1.20
CA ALA A 83 12.86 10.70 -2.40
C ALA A 83 12.53 9.23 -2.72
N GLU A 84 13.44 8.29 -2.47
CA GLU A 84 13.21 6.86 -2.72
C GLU A 84 12.05 6.31 -1.87
N VAL A 85 12.01 6.67 -0.59
CA VAL A 85 10.92 6.26 0.31
C VAL A 85 9.61 6.95 -0.05
N GLU A 86 9.69 8.22 -0.48
CA GLU A 86 8.52 8.97 -0.95
C GLU A 86 7.89 8.31 -2.18
N GLU A 87 8.69 7.96 -3.19
CA GLU A 87 8.24 7.29 -4.40
C GLU A 87 7.68 5.89 -4.08
N TYR A 88 8.44 5.09 -3.32
CA TYR A 88 8.03 3.73 -2.97
C TYR A 88 6.70 3.69 -2.20
N THR A 89 6.52 4.58 -1.24
CA THR A 89 5.29 4.61 -0.43
C THR A 89 4.08 5.11 -1.23
N ALA A 90 4.27 5.98 -2.22
CA ALA A 90 3.22 6.39 -3.14
C ALA A 90 2.77 5.23 -4.02
N ASP A 91 3.72 4.53 -4.64
CA ASP A 91 3.46 3.38 -5.49
C ASP A 91 2.77 2.24 -4.72
N LEU A 92 3.19 2.00 -3.48
CA LEU A 92 2.60 0.98 -2.63
C LEU A 92 1.11 1.24 -2.37
N LEU A 93 0.74 2.47 -2.02
CA LEU A 93 -0.67 2.84 -1.80
C LEU A 93 -1.49 2.74 -3.08
N LEU A 94 -0.92 3.13 -4.21
CA LEU A 94 -1.58 3.06 -5.50
C LEU A 94 -1.83 1.61 -5.92
N ILE A 95 -0.85 0.72 -5.73
CA ILE A 95 -0.99 -0.72 -5.99
C ILE A 95 -2.07 -1.32 -5.09
N ASP A 96 -2.08 -0.98 -3.81
CA ASP A 96 -3.10 -1.47 -2.88
C ASP A 96 -4.51 -1.02 -3.27
N TYR A 97 -4.66 0.25 -3.71
CA TYR A 97 -5.93 0.78 -4.19
C TYR A 97 -6.47 -0.01 -5.39
N TYR A 98 -5.64 -0.22 -6.42
CA TYR A 98 -6.08 -0.99 -7.59
C TYR A 98 -6.25 -2.48 -7.29
N THR A 99 -5.45 -3.04 -6.38
CA THR A 99 -5.64 -4.44 -5.94
C THR A 99 -6.99 -4.62 -5.27
N ALA A 100 -7.42 -3.65 -4.47
CA ALA A 100 -8.74 -3.68 -3.84
C ALA A 100 -9.86 -3.58 -4.87
N LEU A 101 -9.77 -2.64 -5.84
CA LEU A 101 -10.73 -2.49 -6.92
C LEU A 101 -10.88 -3.77 -7.75
N PHE A 102 -9.77 -4.36 -8.19
CA PHE A 102 -9.82 -5.61 -8.96
C PHE A 102 -10.31 -6.78 -8.13
N GLY A 103 -9.98 -6.82 -6.84
CA GLY A 103 -10.50 -7.84 -5.93
C GLY A 103 -12.01 -7.81 -5.84
N ASN A 104 -12.62 -6.61 -5.76
CA ASN A 104 -14.06 -6.45 -5.79
C ASN A 104 -14.63 -6.83 -7.17
N ALA A 105 -14.02 -6.37 -8.28
CA ALA A 105 -14.45 -6.72 -9.64
C ALA A 105 -14.49 -8.23 -9.88
N ILE A 106 -13.46 -8.96 -9.43
CA ILE A 106 -13.39 -10.41 -9.56
C ILE A 106 -14.51 -11.08 -8.75
N SER A 107 -14.75 -10.62 -7.52
CA SER A 107 -15.83 -11.14 -6.68
C SER A 107 -17.20 -10.92 -7.31
N GLN A 108 -17.46 -9.70 -7.78
CA GLN A 108 -18.73 -9.35 -8.44
C GLN A 108 -18.94 -10.18 -9.73
N ALA A 109 -17.89 -10.35 -10.53
CA ALA A 109 -17.95 -11.18 -11.75
C ALA A 109 -18.20 -12.65 -11.43
N ALA A 110 -17.60 -13.20 -10.38
CA ALA A 110 -17.81 -14.57 -9.93
C ALA A 110 -19.28 -14.81 -9.51
N ASP A 111 -19.93 -13.78 -8.97
CA ASP A 111 -21.35 -13.78 -8.61
C ASP A 111 -22.29 -13.50 -9.80
N GLY A 112 -21.74 -13.33 -11.01
CA GLY A 112 -22.51 -13.05 -12.23
C GLY A 112 -23.06 -11.63 -12.31
N LYS A 113 -22.54 -10.70 -11.50
CA LYS A 113 -22.96 -9.30 -11.46
C LYS A 113 -22.28 -8.47 -12.58
N ASP A 114 -22.87 -7.32 -12.92
CA ASP A 114 -22.28 -6.40 -13.90
C ASP A 114 -20.99 -5.76 -13.38
N VAL A 115 -19.92 -5.92 -14.13
CA VAL A 115 -18.59 -5.31 -13.85
C VAL A 115 -18.19 -4.26 -14.88
N SER A 116 -19.14 -3.74 -15.66
CA SER A 116 -18.87 -2.74 -16.71
C SER A 116 -18.28 -1.44 -16.16
N GLY A 117 -18.64 -1.04 -14.94
CA GLY A 117 -18.10 0.13 -14.25
C GLY A 117 -16.57 0.09 -14.10
N TYR A 118 -15.99 -1.10 -13.90
CA TYR A 118 -14.54 -1.25 -13.77
C TYR A 118 -13.78 -1.02 -15.10
N LYS A 119 -14.43 -1.24 -16.24
CA LYS A 119 -13.83 -1.01 -17.56
C LYS A 119 -13.49 0.45 -17.80
N ALA A 120 -14.25 1.38 -17.20
CA ALA A 120 -13.98 2.80 -17.31
C ALA A 120 -12.66 3.20 -16.61
N LEU A 121 -12.18 2.40 -15.67
CA LEU A 121 -10.93 2.66 -14.94
C LEU A 121 -9.69 2.14 -15.67
N LEU A 122 -9.82 1.27 -16.67
CA LEU A 122 -8.69 0.67 -17.38
C LEU A 122 -7.76 1.69 -18.04
N PRO A 123 -8.25 2.78 -18.68
CA PRO A 123 -7.38 3.79 -19.26
C PRO A 123 -6.51 4.53 -18.24
N GLU A 124 -6.95 4.61 -16.98
CA GLU A 124 -6.20 5.26 -15.91
C GLU A 124 -5.03 4.41 -15.41
N LEU A 125 -5.06 3.11 -15.72
CA LEU A 125 -4.07 2.14 -15.27
C LEU A 125 -2.81 2.11 -16.13
N ASP A 126 -2.91 2.49 -17.40
CA ASP A 126 -1.81 2.41 -18.36
C ASP A 126 -0.56 3.20 -17.91
N PRO A 127 -0.67 4.44 -17.39
CA PRO A 127 0.47 5.16 -16.85
C PRO A 127 1.07 4.50 -15.59
N VAL A 128 0.24 3.87 -14.76
CA VAL A 128 0.66 3.23 -13.51
C VAL A 128 1.48 1.96 -13.79
N PHE A 129 1.08 1.17 -14.77
CA PHE A 129 1.73 -0.11 -15.09
C PHE A 129 2.76 -0.01 -16.22
N SER A 130 2.71 1.01 -17.07
CA SER A 130 3.67 1.25 -18.16
C SER A 130 4.84 2.15 -17.73
N GLY A 131 4.71 2.89 -16.65
CA GLY A 131 5.76 3.71 -16.06
C GLY A 131 6.85 2.87 -15.36
N LYS A 132 7.84 3.55 -14.81
CA LYS A 132 8.89 2.95 -13.96
C LYS A 132 8.28 2.51 -12.62
N THR A 133 7.47 1.48 -12.64
CA THR A 133 6.84 0.97 -11.44
C THR A 133 7.81 0.17 -10.58
N VAL A 134 7.49 0.05 -9.31
CA VAL A 134 8.16 -0.70 -8.24
C VAL A 134 8.74 -2.06 -8.68
N PHE A 135 8.15 -2.71 -9.67
CA PHE A 135 8.64 -3.97 -10.21
C PHE A 135 9.99 -3.87 -10.96
N SER A 136 10.40 -2.66 -11.38
CA SER A 136 11.72 -2.45 -12.00
C SER A 136 12.84 -2.28 -10.96
N ALA A 137 12.50 -1.93 -9.74
CA ALA A 137 13.44 -1.74 -8.63
C ALA A 137 13.80 -3.06 -7.91
N TYR A 138 13.05 -4.14 -8.12
CA TYR A 138 13.45 -5.44 -7.61
C TYR A 138 14.61 -5.99 -8.47
N PRO A 139 15.80 -6.19 -7.89
CA PRO A 139 16.89 -6.81 -8.63
C PRO A 139 16.43 -8.17 -9.11
N LYS A 140 16.42 -8.38 -10.44
CA LYS A 140 16.16 -9.69 -11.02
C LYS A 140 17.09 -10.67 -10.34
N ARG A 141 16.55 -11.61 -9.58
CA ARG A 141 17.35 -12.71 -9.03
C ARG A 141 18.08 -13.36 -10.22
N LYS A 142 19.41 -13.18 -10.26
CA LYS A 142 20.25 -13.96 -11.18
C LYS A 142 20.04 -15.41 -10.77
N LYS A 143 19.55 -16.21 -11.73
CA LYS A 143 19.50 -17.66 -11.61
C LYS A 143 20.91 -18.21 -11.51
#